data_ac503f05fbec94e9624d3c1e6c736688
#
_entry.id   ac503f05fbec94e9624d3c1e6c736688
#
_cell.length_a   1.000
_cell.length_b   1.000
_cell.length_c   1.000
_cell.angle_alpha   90.00
_cell.angle_beta   90.00
_cell.angle_gamma   90.00
#
_symmetry.space_group_name_H-M   'P 1'
#
loop_
_entity.id
_entity.type
_entity.pdbx_description
1 polymer ?
#
loop_
_entity_poly.entity_id
_entity_poly.type
_entity_poly.pdbx_seq_one_letter_code
_entity_poly.pdbx_strand_id
1 'polypeptide(L)'
;MAMSTQPQDVIDEERATYSSLTLHRRCPQAWKYRYIDGLRRQRSETTPALDFGSWFHAVRALDRISKGWAEGTLKAHPDEIYTTDTGPSFPWDASPSDVMAAAVEYWGHLGEDAREAWLDWLGQPLPQRLSHTYREWRERWGQDSENEGVLAVEQRWEREVPGTGVVLWGYADEVYQDRKRGIVVVRDCKTSGTLGQVTSLDEMMDSQVQLYAWGLGPLCDEWGVPRPRAVAFDRVRSKAPKTPKLTKAGKLSASVKDYDLTTYLDWVGDGVPFEGMKKDGSAAGVYTAEEAEIERLGSPQVVSQWFARHLTPVSPYLVRSHLQAAADTCGDISLTRKRAERRGEAARNFGKAACQFCEFADLCRAQMVGGPDGEYAAEEYGLRYRDPDHSGR
;
A
#
# COMPACT_ATOMS: atom_id res chain seq x y z
N MET A 1 -9.94 7.88 -30.88
CA MET A 1 -9.47 6.52 -31.21
C MET A 1 -10.23 5.57 -30.30
N ALA A 2 -11.01 4.66 -30.87
CA ALA A 2 -11.81 3.73 -30.08
C ALA A 2 -10.88 2.66 -29.52
N MET A 3 -10.76 2.61 -28.19
CA MET A 3 -10.10 1.53 -27.50
C MET A 3 -10.89 0.24 -27.76
N SER A 4 -10.23 -0.74 -28.33
CA SER A 4 -10.75 -2.09 -28.52
C SER A 4 -10.92 -2.73 -27.14
N THR A 5 -12.14 -2.71 -26.64
CA THR A 5 -12.51 -3.44 -25.44
C THR A 5 -12.70 -4.90 -25.79
N GLN A 6 -11.68 -5.72 -25.61
CA GLN A 6 -11.91 -7.16 -25.51
C GLN A 6 -12.26 -7.52 -24.06
N PRO A 7 -13.29 -8.33 -23.82
CA PRO A 7 -13.58 -8.86 -22.49
C PRO A 7 -12.53 -9.92 -22.16
N GLN A 8 -11.55 -9.55 -21.38
CA GLN A 8 -10.62 -10.43 -20.71
C GLN A 8 -10.87 -10.19 -19.22
N ASP A 9 -11.19 -11.13 -18.42
CA ASP A 9 -10.57 -12.30 -17.95
C ASP A 9 -11.47 -13.06 -16.98
N VAL A 10 -11.99 -14.10 -17.43
CA VAL A 10 -12.10 -15.28 -16.58
C VAL A 10 -10.67 -15.53 -16.10
N ILE A 11 -10.42 -15.47 -14.77
CA ILE A 11 -9.13 -15.90 -14.25
C ILE A 11 -8.89 -17.26 -14.85
N ASP A 12 -7.81 -17.37 -15.59
CA ASP A 12 -7.30 -18.62 -16.09
C ASP A 12 -7.29 -19.59 -14.91
N GLU A 13 -7.88 -20.76 -15.08
CA GLU A 13 -7.98 -21.75 -13.98
C GLU A 13 -6.61 -22.08 -13.40
N GLU A 14 -5.58 -21.78 -14.16
CA GLU A 14 -4.18 -22.06 -13.89
C GLU A 14 -3.42 -20.89 -13.22
N ARG A 15 -4.06 -19.75 -12.92
CA ARG A 15 -3.38 -18.58 -12.36
C ARG A 15 -4.03 -18.04 -11.09
N ALA A 16 -3.20 -17.64 -10.13
CA ALA A 16 -3.65 -17.02 -8.88
C ALA A 16 -2.69 -15.93 -8.40
N THR A 17 -3.21 -14.98 -7.63
CA THR A 17 -2.41 -14.00 -6.90
C THR A 17 -2.47 -14.27 -5.40
N TYR A 18 -1.53 -13.72 -4.63
CA TYR A 18 -1.60 -13.76 -3.18
C TYR A 18 -2.94 -13.19 -2.66
N SER A 19 -3.40 -12.08 -3.22
CA SER A 19 -4.69 -11.46 -2.86
C SER A 19 -5.87 -12.37 -3.16
N SER A 20 -5.84 -13.11 -4.28
CA SER A 20 -6.85 -14.10 -4.63
C SER A 20 -6.93 -15.23 -3.59
N LEU A 21 -5.78 -15.83 -3.24
CA LEU A 21 -5.73 -16.87 -2.23
C LEU A 21 -6.24 -16.39 -0.88
N THR A 22 -5.82 -15.20 -0.46
CA THR A 22 -6.21 -14.60 0.82
C THR A 22 -7.70 -14.30 0.87
N LEU A 23 -8.27 -13.76 -0.21
CA LEU A 23 -9.70 -13.47 -0.27
C LEU A 23 -10.53 -14.75 -0.24
N HIS A 24 -10.09 -15.81 -0.95
CA HIS A 24 -10.76 -17.11 -0.92
C HIS A 24 -10.78 -17.71 0.49
N ARG A 25 -9.63 -17.72 1.18
CA ARG A 25 -9.55 -18.19 2.58
C ARG A 25 -10.46 -17.38 3.51
N ARG A 26 -10.56 -16.07 3.28
CA ARG A 26 -11.43 -15.21 4.07
C ARG A 26 -12.91 -15.48 3.80
N CYS A 27 -13.31 -15.57 2.53
CA CYS A 27 -14.68 -15.84 2.13
C CYS A 27 -14.77 -16.30 0.66
N PRO A 28 -15.07 -17.58 0.37
CA PRO A 28 -15.23 -18.08 -0.99
C PRO A 28 -16.28 -17.32 -1.82
N GLN A 29 -17.39 -16.85 -1.20
CA GLN A 29 -18.40 -16.06 -1.91
C GLN A 29 -17.87 -14.69 -2.34
N ALA A 30 -17.12 -13.98 -1.49
CA ALA A 30 -16.49 -12.71 -1.85
C ALA A 30 -15.45 -12.92 -2.96
N TRP A 31 -14.70 -14.03 -2.90
CA TRP A 31 -13.80 -14.43 -3.95
C TRP A 31 -14.53 -14.69 -5.29
N LYS A 32 -15.67 -15.40 -5.24
CA LYS A 32 -16.53 -15.61 -6.43
C LYS A 32 -16.95 -14.29 -7.05
N TYR A 33 -17.50 -13.35 -6.27
CA TYR A 33 -17.91 -12.05 -6.77
C TYR A 33 -16.77 -11.35 -7.49
N ARG A 34 -15.58 -11.33 -6.88
CA ARG A 34 -14.44 -10.61 -7.46
C ARG A 34 -13.83 -11.33 -8.65
N TYR A 35 -13.70 -12.64 -8.59
CA TYR A 35 -12.83 -13.40 -9.51
C TYR A 35 -13.59 -14.30 -10.50
N ILE A 36 -14.83 -14.67 -10.25
CA ILE A 36 -15.69 -15.34 -11.22
C ILE A 36 -16.65 -14.35 -11.86
N ASP A 37 -17.41 -13.62 -11.04
CA ASP A 37 -18.42 -12.67 -11.53
C ASP A 37 -17.80 -11.36 -12.03
N GLY A 38 -16.51 -11.12 -11.76
CA GLY A 38 -15.80 -9.93 -12.19
C GLY A 38 -16.30 -8.63 -11.56
N LEU A 39 -17.01 -8.71 -10.41
CA LEU A 39 -17.61 -7.56 -9.78
C LEU A 39 -16.56 -6.68 -9.09
N ARG A 40 -16.73 -5.38 -9.24
CA ARG A 40 -16.04 -4.35 -8.49
C ARG A 40 -17.06 -3.32 -8.06
N ARG A 41 -17.00 -2.90 -6.79
CA ARG A 41 -17.83 -1.78 -6.34
C ARG A 41 -17.53 -0.56 -7.21
N GLN A 42 -18.56 0.00 -7.82
CA GLN A 42 -18.43 1.26 -8.56
C GLN A 42 -18.07 2.32 -7.53
N ARG A 43 -16.86 2.83 -7.62
CA ARG A 43 -16.45 3.92 -6.75
C ARG A 43 -16.99 5.19 -7.37
N SER A 44 -18.08 5.70 -6.84
CA SER A 44 -18.53 7.07 -7.09
C SER A 44 -17.58 8.08 -6.42
N GLU A 45 -16.75 7.63 -5.47
CA GLU A 45 -15.90 8.47 -4.64
C GLU A 45 -14.47 7.95 -4.58
N THR A 46 -13.52 8.86 -4.51
CA THR A 46 -12.10 8.57 -4.23
C THR A 46 -12.00 7.79 -2.92
N THR A 47 -11.06 6.84 -2.86
CA THR A 47 -10.70 6.15 -1.62
C THR A 47 -9.35 6.70 -1.13
N PRO A 48 -9.33 7.82 -0.42
CA PRO A 48 -8.10 8.56 -0.11
C PRO A 48 -6.98 7.71 0.48
N ALA A 49 -7.37 6.68 1.25
CA ALA A 49 -6.40 5.76 1.85
C ALA A 49 -5.62 4.93 0.83
N LEU A 50 -6.33 4.34 -0.13
CA LEU A 50 -5.72 3.48 -1.16
C LEU A 50 -5.02 4.34 -2.22
N ASP A 51 -5.69 5.42 -2.63
CA ASP A 51 -5.17 6.30 -3.66
C ASP A 51 -3.89 6.99 -3.20
N PHE A 52 -3.82 7.47 -1.93
CA PHE A 52 -2.57 7.99 -1.37
C PHE A 52 -1.44 6.95 -1.41
N GLY A 53 -1.75 5.69 -1.07
CA GLY A 53 -0.78 4.60 -1.17
C GLY A 53 -0.20 4.48 -2.56
N SER A 54 -1.05 4.46 -3.58
CA SER A 54 -0.63 4.35 -4.97
C SER A 54 0.21 5.55 -5.45
N TRP A 55 -0.17 6.79 -5.09
CA TRP A 55 0.63 7.99 -5.36
C TRP A 55 2.00 7.91 -4.70
N PHE A 56 2.06 7.49 -3.44
CA PHE A 56 3.33 7.36 -2.72
C PHE A 56 4.22 6.25 -3.31
N HIS A 57 3.62 5.11 -3.71
CA HIS A 57 4.34 4.05 -4.42
C HIS A 57 4.95 4.57 -5.73
N ALA A 58 4.19 5.33 -6.54
CA ALA A 58 4.69 5.87 -7.79
C ALA A 58 5.90 6.80 -7.61
N VAL A 59 5.81 7.77 -6.68
CA VAL A 59 6.94 8.66 -6.35
C VAL A 59 8.18 7.86 -5.94
N ARG A 60 8.00 6.88 -5.05
CA ARG A 60 9.09 6.05 -4.55
C ARG A 60 9.67 5.16 -5.64
N ALA A 61 8.82 4.56 -6.47
CA ALA A 61 9.27 3.70 -7.57
C ALA A 61 10.19 4.45 -8.52
N LEU A 62 9.80 5.67 -8.95
CA LEU A 62 10.62 6.49 -9.85
C LEU A 62 11.95 6.92 -9.19
N ASP A 63 11.94 7.28 -7.91
CA ASP A 63 13.17 7.58 -7.16
C ASP A 63 14.12 6.38 -7.17
N ARG A 64 13.61 5.17 -6.94
CA ARG A 64 14.40 3.94 -6.89
C ARG A 64 14.89 3.50 -8.27
N ILE A 65 14.06 3.63 -9.31
CA ILE A 65 14.49 3.37 -10.71
C ILE A 65 15.62 4.32 -11.08
N SER A 66 15.45 5.62 -10.84
CA SER A 66 16.48 6.63 -11.14
C SER A 66 17.81 6.32 -10.45
N LYS A 67 17.76 5.90 -9.17
CA LYS A 67 18.94 5.47 -8.43
C LYS A 67 19.60 4.24 -9.06
N GLY A 68 18.85 3.18 -9.29
CA GLY A 68 19.39 1.94 -9.86
C GLY A 68 19.96 2.14 -11.26
N TRP A 69 19.34 3.02 -12.06
CA TRP A 69 19.85 3.41 -13.37
C TRP A 69 21.17 4.16 -13.26
N ALA A 70 21.23 5.19 -12.42
CA ALA A 70 22.45 5.99 -12.22
C ALA A 70 23.63 5.16 -11.70
N GLU A 71 23.38 4.13 -10.90
CA GLU A 71 24.40 3.21 -10.37
C GLU A 71 24.73 2.04 -11.32
N GLY A 72 23.97 1.87 -12.41
CA GLY A 72 24.13 0.73 -13.33
C GLY A 72 23.78 -0.63 -12.72
N THR A 73 22.98 -0.65 -11.67
CA THR A 73 22.58 -1.89 -10.96
C THR A 73 21.24 -2.43 -11.40
N LEU A 74 20.39 -1.60 -12.02
CA LEU A 74 19.03 -1.94 -12.41
C LEU A 74 19.02 -3.06 -13.47
N LYS A 75 18.26 -4.11 -13.21
CA LYS A 75 18.09 -5.28 -14.10
C LYS A 75 16.73 -5.26 -14.79
N ALA A 76 15.70 -4.74 -14.11
CA ALA A 76 14.35 -4.69 -14.62
C ALA A 76 13.54 -3.53 -14.00
N HIS A 77 12.63 -3.00 -14.78
CA HIS A 77 11.63 -2.01 -14.39
C HIS A 77 10.42 -2.14 -15.33
N PRO A 78 9.22 -1.67 -14.97
CA PRO A 78 8.09 -1.58 -15.90
C PRO A 78 8.29 -0.39 -16.85
N ASP A 79 7.57 -0.40 -17.98
CA ASP A 79 7.60 0.73 -18.92
C ASP A 79 6.91 1.97 -18.34
N GLU A 80 5.85 1.75 -17.55
CA GLU A 80 5.05 2.79 -16.93
C GLU A 80 4.79 2.50 -15.44
N ILE A 81 4.74 3.55 -14.64
CA ILE A 81 4.35 3.55 -13.22
C ILE A 81 2.97 4.20 -13.07
N TYR A 82 2.05 3.51 -12.45
CA TYR A 82 0.66 3.95 -12.26
C TYR A 82 0.42 4.48 -10.84
N THR A 83 -0.41 5.52 -10.74
CA THR A 83 -0.81 6.07 -9.43
C THR A 83 -2.09 5.43 -8.90
N THR A 84 -3.10 5.28 -9.75
CA THR A 84 -4.40 4.64 -9.42
C THR A 84 -4.98 4.02 -10.69
N ASP A 85 -6.04 3.23 -10.57
CA ASP A 85 -6.74 2.64 -11.74
C ASP A 85 -7.25 3.70 -12.75
N THR A 86 -7.48 4.93 -12.30
CA THR A 86 -8.00 6.06 -13.10
C THR A 86 -7.10 7.29 -13.06
N GLY A 87 -6.00 7.23 -12.35
CA GLY A 87 -5.01 8.29 -12.22
C GLY A 87 -3.99 8.27 -13.35
N PRO A 88 -3.09 9.26 -13.38
CA PRO A 88 -2.04 9.33 -14.38
C PRO A 88 -1.05 8.18 -14.23
N SER A 89 -0.49 7.73 -15.35
CA SER A 89 0.70 6.90 -15.41
C SER A 89 1.93 7.75 -15.77
N PHE A 90 3.09 7.25 -15.42
CA PHE A 90 4.37 7.91 -15.67
C PHE A 90 5.31 6.94 -16.37
N PRO A 91 6.01 7.36 -17.44
CA PRO A 91 7.07 6.54 -17.99
C PRO A 91 8.17 6.31 -16.94
N TRP A 92 8.90 5.21 -17.05
CA TRP A 92 9.90 4.79 -16.08
C TRP A 92 11.06 5.81 -15.87
N ASP A 93 11.31 6.66 -16.85
CA ASP A 93 12.33 7.72 -16.83
C ASP A 93 11.80 9.08 -16.34
N ALA A 94 10.52 9.15 -15.97
CA ALA A 94 9.97 10.31 -15.29
C ALA A 94 10.63 10.51 -13.92
N SER A 95 10.55 11.73 -13.42
CA SER A 95 11.11 12.09 -12.11
C SER A 95 10.05 12.05 -11.01
N PRO A 96 10.44 11.91 -9.73
CA PRO A 96 9.54 12.11 -8.60
C PRO A 96 8.80 13.47 -8.64
N SER A 97 9.41 14.51 -9.20
CA SER A 97 8.79 15.83 -9.36
C SER A 97 7.62 15.84 -10.34
N ASP A 98 7.65 14.99 -11.36
CA ASP A 98 6.54 14.89 -12.32
C ASP A 98 5.29 14.31 -11.63
N VAL A 99 5.47 13.33 -10.76
CA VAL A 99 4.38 12.79 -9.93
C VAL A 99 3.82 13.86 -8.97
N MET A 100 4.69 14.68 -8.37
CA MET A 100 4.26 15.78 -7.50
C MET A 100 3.47 16.83 -8.26
N ALA A 101 3.90 17.18 -9.47
CA ALA A 101 3.19 18.13 -10.34
C ALA A 101 1.81 17.58 -10.74
N ALA A 102 1.74 16.32 -11.13
CA ALA A 102 0.49 15.64 -11.47
C ALA A 102 -0.45 15.52 -10.25
N ALA A 103 0.07 15.34 -9.04
CA ALA A 103 -0.75 15.34 -7.82
C ALA A 103 -1.38 16.72 -7.56
N VAL A 104 -0.69 17.82 -7.87
CA VAL A 104 -1.25 19.20 -7.80
C VAL A 104 -2.37 19.38 -8.82
N GLU A 105 -2.16 18.94 -10.05
CA GLU A 105 -3.16 19.00 -11.11
C GLU A 105 -4.39 18.14 -10.78
N TYR A 106 -4.17 16.90 -10.37
CA TYR A 106 -5.24 16.00 -9.92
C TYR A 106 -6.07 16.61 -8.80
N TRP A 107 -5.42 17.18 -7.78
CA TRP A 107 -6.08 17.89 -6.69
C TRP A 107 -6.90 19.07 -7.19
N GLY A 108 -6.39 19.82 -8.17
CA GLY A 108 -7.08 20.95 -8.79
C GLY A 108 -8.39 20.58 -9.48
N HIS A 109 -8.47 19.36 -10.06
CA HIS A 109 -9.63 18.87 -10.78
C HIS A 109 -10.68 18.17 -9.89
N LEU A 110 -10.35 17.84 -8.63
CA LEU A 110 -11.31 17.23 -7.72
C LEU A 110 -12.47 18.18 -7.38
N GLY A 111 -13.68 17.64 -7.36
CA GLY A 111 -14.85 18.32 -6.80
C GLY A 111 -14.72 18.58 -5.30
N GLU A 112 -15.60 19.42 -4.76
CA GLU A 112 -15.54 19.86 -3.35
C GLU A 112 -15.68 18.67 -2.40
N ASP A 113 -16.69 17.80 -2.60
CA ASP A 113 -16.94 16.61 -1.78
C ASP A 113 -15.75 15.66 -1.76
N ALA A 114 -15.11 15.46 -2.93
CA ALA A 114 -13.94 14.61 -3.04
C ALA A 114 -12.73 15.21 -2.29
N ARG A 115 -12.53 16.55 -2.36
CA ARG A 115 -11.49 17.24 -1.58
C ARG A 115 -11.75 17.14 -0.09
N GLU A 116 -13.00 17.28 0.35
CA GLU A 116 -13.39 17.13 1.75
C GLU A 116 -13.06 15.71 2.25
N ALA A 117 -13.41 14.67 1.50
CA ALA A 117 -13.07 13.28 1.84
C ALA A 117 -11.55 13.06 1.99
N TRP A 118 -10.74 13.68 1.13
CA TRP A 118 -9.28 13.63 1.24
C TRP A 118 -8.78 14.36 2.49
N LEU A 119 -9.31 15.56 2.78
CA LEU A 119 -8.94 16.32 3.96
C LEU A 119 -9.32 15.62 5.26
N ASP A 120 -10.49 15.00 5.31
CA ASP A 120 -10.95 14.21 6.45
C ASP A 120 -10.04 13.00 6.70
N TRP A 121 -9.58 12.37 5.63
CA TRP A 121 -8.72 11.21 5.75
C TRP A 121 -7.26 11.56 6.04
N LEU A 122 -6.64 12.41 5.20
CA LEU A 122 -5.22 12.73 5.29
C LEU A 122 -4.93 13.81 6.34
N GLY A 123 -5.88 14.73 6.59
CA GLY A 123 -5.68 15.90 7.43
C GLY A 123 -5.06 17.10 6.71
N GLN A 124 -4.70 16.95 5.42
CA GLN A 124 -4.19 18.01 4.55
C GLN A 124 -4.33 17.61 3.07
N PRO A 125 -4.19 18.57 2.11
CA PRO A 125 -4.26 18.27 0.68
C PRO A 125 -3.26 17.20 0.23
N LEU A 126 -3.68 16.36 -0.73
CA LEU A 126 -2.85 15.28 -1.28
C LEU A 126 -1.43 15.73 -1.67
N PRO A 127 -1.23 16.82 -2.45
CA PRO A 127 0.12 17.20 -2.87
C PRO A 127 1.03 17.55 -1.70
N GLN A 128 0.50 18.25 -0.69
CA GLN A 128 1.25 18.59 0.50
C GLN A 128 1.63 17.36 1.30
N ARG A 129 0.67 16.44 1.52
CA ARG A 129 0.93 15.21 2.25
C ARG A 129 1.92 14.30 1.53
N LEU A 130 1.79 14.17 0.21
CA LEU A 130 2.68 13.37 -0.62
C LEU A 130 4.12 13.91 -0.54
N SER A 131 4.29 15.22 -0.74
CA SER A 131 5.60 15.88 -0.68
C SER A 131 6.25 15.74 0.70
N HIS A 132 5.48 15.98 1.78
CA HIS A 132 5.97 15.82 3.16
C HIS A 132 6.41 14.38 3.41
N THR A 133 5.55 13.41 3.10
CA THR A 133 5.84 11.98 3.34
C THR A 133 7.06 11.50 2.56
N TYR A 134 7.19 11.91 1.30
CA TYR A 134 8.32 11.52 0.46
C TYR A 134 9.64 12.13 0.95
N ARG A 135 9.65 13.42 1.34
CA ARG A 135 10.82 14.09 1.93
C ARG A 135 11.29 13.35 3.19
N GLU A 136 10.38 13.10 4.13
CA GLU A 136 10.66 12.38 5.37
C GLU A 136 11.19 10.96 5.11
N TRP A 137 10.60 10.26 4.13
CA TRP A 137 11.06 8.93 3.74
C TRP A 137 12.50 8.97 3.21
N ARG A 138 12.82 9.93 2.36
CA ARG A 138 14.19 10.12 1.82
C ARG A 138 15.20 10.50 2.89
N GLU A 139 14.86 11.41 3.77
CA GLU A 139 15.75 11.84 4.84
C GLU A 139 16.08 10.71 5.80
N ARG A 140 15.10 9.88 6.13
CA ARG A 140 15.30 8.77 7.07
C ARG A 140 16.09 7.62 6.50
N TRP A 141 15.87 7.28 5.26
CA TRP A 141 16.45 6.08 4.66
C TRP A 141 17.40 6.38 3.50
N GLY A 142 17.65 7.65 3.21
CA GLY A 142 18.56 8.07 2.15
C GLY A 142 19.99 7.59 2.38
N GLN A 143 20.48 7.63 3.63
CA GLN A 143 21.81 7.12 3.98
C GLN A 143 21.91 5.59 3.85
N ASP A 144 20.88 4.86 4.25
CA ASP A 144 20.84 3.41 4.02
C ASP A 144 20.87 3.08 2.54
N SER A 145 20.33 3.97 1.70
CA SER A 145 20.30 3.78 0.26
C SER A 145 21.68 3.72 -0.40
N GLU A 146 22.73 4.28 0.21
CA GLU A 146 24.10 4.18 -0.29
C GLU A 146 24.60 2.72 -0.30
N ASN A 147 24.12 1.91 0.64
CA ASN A 147 24.44 0.48 0.72
C ASN A 147 23.51 -0.40 -0.09
N GLU A 148 22.51 0.17 -0.75
CA GLU A 148 21.49 -0.55 -1.52
C GLU A 148 21.73 -0.40 -3.02
N GLY A 149 22.04 -1.49 -3.70
CA GLY A 149 22.04 -1.56 -5.17
C GLY A 149 20.65 -1.99 -5.66
N VAL A 150 19.88 -1.08 -6.25
CA VAL A 150 18.53 -1.38 -6.75
C VAL A 150 18.63 -2.31 -7.96
N LEU A 151 18.03 -3.49 -7.88
CA LEU A 151 18.04 -4.49 -8.94
C LEU A 151 16.77 -4.40 -9.81
N ALA A 152 15.61 -4.25 -9.19
CA ALA A 152 14.35 -4.13 -9.89
C ALA A 152 13.31 -3.35 -9.08
N VAL A 153 12.36 -2.73 -9.77
CA VAL A 153 11.25 -1.97 -9.17
C VAL A 153 9.96 -2.39 -9.85
N GLU A 154 8.88 -2.54 -9.08
CA GLU A 154 7.57 -3.01 -9.54
C GLU A 154 7.70 -4.28 -10.39
N GLN A 155 8.54 -5.19 -9.91
CA GLN A 155 8.92 -6.37 -10.68
C GLN A 155 7.82 -7.42 -10.65
N ARG A 156 7.24 -7.69 -11.80
CA ARG A 156 6.38 -8.86 -12.01
C ARG A 156 7.18 -10.13 -11.88
N TRP A 157 6.63 -11.08 -11.15
CA TRP A 157 7.13 -12.45 -11.07
C TRP A 157 5.99 -13.43 -11.22
N GLU A 158 6.29 -14.60 -11.74
CA GLU A 158 5.36 -15.72 -11.82
C GLU A 158 6.10 -17.04 -11.64
N ARG A 159 5.44 -17.95 -10.93
CA ARG A 159 6.01 -19.26 -10.67
C ARG A 159 4.92 -20.27 -10.36
N GLU A 160 5.03 -21.46 -10.95
CA GLU A 160 4.11 -22.56 -10.66
C GLU A 160 4.22 -23.02 -9.20
N VAL A 161 3.08 -23.15 -8.53
CA VAL A 161 2.99 -23.74 -7.19
C VAL A 161 3.20 -25.26 -7.34
N PRO A 162 4.20 -25.83 -6.68
CA PRO A 162 4.57 -27.23 -6.90
C PRO A 162 3.39 -28.20 -6.76
N GLY A 163 3.19 -29.04 -7.78
CA GLY A 163 2.18 -30.10 -7.78
C GLY A 163 0.74 -29.67 -7.99
N THR A 164 0.48 -28.41 -8.37
CA THR A 164 -0.89 -27.91 -8.58
C THR A 164 -1.22 -27.56 -10.02
N GLY A 165 -0.23 -27.32 -10.88
CA GLY A 165 -0.41 -26.72 -12.20
C GLY A 165 -0.80 -25.23 -12.17
N VAL A 166 -0.98 -24.63 -10.98
CA VAL A 166 -1.38 -23.25 -10.83
C VAL A 166 -0.16 -22.35 -10.75
N VAL A 167 -0.11 -21.32 -11.59
CA VAL A 167 0.92 -20.27 -11.56
C VAL A 167 0.53 -19.19 -10.56
N LEU A 168 1.30 -19.04 -9.50
CA LEU A 168 1.20 -17.91 -8.59
C LEU A 168 2.02 -16.75 -9.17
N TRP A 169 1.46 -15.55 -9.14
CA TRP A 169 2.11 -14.37 -9.67
C TRP A 169 1.81 -13.12 -8.81
N GLY A 170 2.61 -12.10 -8.99
CA GLY A 170 2.47 -10.83 -8.29
C GLY A 170 3.54 -9.83 -8.70
N TYR A 171 3.50 -8.67 -8.06
CA TYR A 171 4.50 -7.62 -8.21
C TYR A 171 5.26 -7.44 -6.90
N ALA A 172 6.58 -7.32 -7.00
CA ALA A 172 7.42 -6.90 -5.89
C ALA A 172 7.73 -5.41 -6.05
N ASP A 173 7.42 -4.62 -5.04
CA ASP A 173 7.61 -3.16 -5.10
C ASP A 173 9.07 -2.79 -5.41
N GLU A 174 10.02 -3.52 -4.81
CA GLU A 174 11.45 -3.33 -5.07
C GLU A 174 12.24 -4.59 -4.74
N VAL A 175 13.27 -4.87 -5.53
CA VAL A 175 14.31 -5.86 -5.23
C VAL A 175 15.65 -5.13 -5.19
N TYR A 176 16.41 -5.27 -4.11
CA TYR A 176 17.72 -4.63 -3.99
C TYR A 176 18.76 -5.54 -3.36
N GLN A 177 20.01 -5.25 -3.64
CA GLN A 177 21.14 -5.87 -2.98
C GLN A 177 21.59 -5.01 -1.79
N ASP A 178 21.53 -5.55 -0.59
CA ASP A 178 22.18 -4.97 0.58
C ASP A 178 23.67 -5.29 0.49
N ARG A 179 24.46 -4.30 0.05
CA ARG A 179 25.91 -4.45 -0.17
C ARG A 179 26.66 -4.70 1.13
N LYS A 180 26.16 -4.15 2.25
CA LYS A 180 26.78 -4.31 3.57
C LYS A 180 26.63 -5.74 4.10
N ARG A 181 25.47 -6.36 3.86
CA ARG A 181 25.18 -7.75 4.29
C ARG A 181 25.48 -8.77 3.21
N GLY A 182 25.68 -8.35 1.96
CA GLY A 182 25.91 -9.25 0.82
C GLY A 182 24.67 -10.10 0.46
N ILE A 183 23.47 -9.62 0.74
CA ILE A 183 22.22 -10.35 0.49
C ILE A 183 21.31 -9.59 -0.46
N VAL A 184 20.43 -10.32 -1.15
CA VAL A 184 19.29 -9.72 -1.87
C VAL A 184 18.07 -9.66 -0.95
N VAL A 185 17.38 -8.54 -1.01
CA VAL A 185 16.23 -8.20 -0.17
C VAL A 185 15.06 -7.81 -1.08
N VAL A 186 13.87 -8.28 -0.75
CA VAL A 186 12.62 -7.80 -1.34
C VAL A 186 12.07 -6.71 -0.43
N ARG A 187 11.74 -5.54 -0.96
CA ARG A 187 11.08 -4.47 -0.20
C ARG A 187 9.62 -4.41 -0.57
N ASP A 188 8.78 -4.32 0.45
CA ASP A 188 7.35 -4.11 0.35
C ASP A 188 6.99 -2.84 1.13
N CYS A 189 6.34 -1.88 0.48
CA CYS A 189 5.96 -0.62 1.09
C CYS A 189 4.47 -0.62 1.43
N LYS A 190 4.15 -0.33 2.68
CA LYS A 190 2.76 -0.28 3.16
C LYS A 190 2.44 1.10 3.71
N THR A 191 1.39 1.70 3.18
CA THR A 191 0.81 2.93 3.73
C THR A 191 -0.41 2.61 4.58
N SER A 192 -0.56 3.28 5.71
CA SER A 192 -1.77 3.14 6.53
C SER A 192 -2.05 4.42 7.32
N GLY A 193 -3.32 4.64 7.71
CA GLY A 193 -3.71 5.81 8.51
C GLY A 193 -3.06 5.84 9.89
N THR A 194 -2.70 4.69 10.44
CA THR A 194 -1.96 4.54 11.70
C THR A 194 -1.02 3.36 11.59
N LEU A 195 0.19 3.50 12.10
CA LEU A 195 1.09 2.36 12.23
C LEU A 195 0.78 1.68 13.56
N GLY A 196 0.11 0.52 13.50
CA GLY A 196 -0.09 -0.33 14.67
C GLY A 196 1.24 -0.92 15.18
N GLN A 197 1.22 -1.48 16.37
CA GLN A 197 2.34 -2.29 16.84
C GLN A 197 2.35 -3.60 16.04
N VAL A 198 3.13 -3.62 14.96
CA VAL A 198 3.40 -4.85 14.20
C VAL A 198 4.73 -5.38 14.69
N THR A 199 4.74 -6.61 15.14
CA THR A 199 5.97 -7.25 15.59
C THR A 199 6.73 -7.86 14.42
N SER A 200 8.03 -8.06 14.56
CA SER A 200 8.83 -8.80 13.59
C SER A 200 8.32 -10.23 13.39
N LEU A 201 7.63 -10.79 14.37
CA LEU A 201 7.00 -12.11 14.24
C LEU A 201 5.79 -12.07 13.32
N ASP A 202 4.93 -11.05 13.43
CA ASP A 202 3.78 -10.89 12.53
C ASP A 202 4.23 -10.80 11.08
N GLU A 203 5.28 -10.03 10.82
CA GLU A 203 5.86 -9.88 9.49
C GLU A 203 6.56 -11.15 8.98
N MET A 204 7.26 -11.86 9.86
CA MET A 204 7.87 -13.14 9.51
C MET A 204 6.81 -14.18 9.13
N MET A 205 5.66 -14.15 9.77
CA MET A 205 4.51 -15.04 9.49
C MET A 205 3.68 -14.57 8.29
N ASP A 206 3.95 -13.39 7.73
CA ASP A 206 3.24 -12.91 6.55
C ASP A 206 3.61 -13.77 5.32
N SER A 207 2.60 -14.45 4.79
CA SER A 207 2.79 -15.33 3.65
C SER A 207 3.09 -14.61 2.34
N GLN A 208 2.69 -13.34 2.20
CA GLN A 208 2.96 -12.54 1.00
C GLN A 208 4.46 -12.46 0.73
N VAL A 209 5.21 -12.06 1.73
CA VAL A 209 6.66 -11.82 1.58
C VAL A 209 7.47 -13.08 1.41
N GLN A 210 7.08 -14.16 2.09
CA GLN A 210 7.73 -15.45 1.94
C GLN A 210 7.51 -16.01 0.52
N LEU A 211 6.30 -15.84 -0.03
CA LEU A 211 5.95 -16.25 -1.39
C LEU A 211 6.62 -15.35 -2.45
N TYR A 212 6.74 -14.04 -2.20
CA TYR A 212 7.44 -13.13 -3.09
C TYR A 212 8.94 -13.47 -3.20
N ALA A 213 9.59 -13.71 -2.06
CA ALA A 213 10.99 -14.13 -2.05
C ALA A 213 11.21 -15.47 -2.78
N TRP A 214 10.25 -16.40 -2.68
CA TRP A 214 10.27 -17.65 -3.43
C TRP A 214 10.01 -17.41 -4.92
N GLY A 215 9.01 -16.61 -5.28
CA GLY A 215 8.62 -16.32 -6.67
C GLY A 215 9.71 -15.67 -7.48
N LEU A 216 10.45 -14.75 -6.86
CA LEU A 216 11.59 -14.03 -7.49
C LEU A 216 12.84 -14.89 -7.68
N GLY A 217 12.91 -16.09 -7.10
CA GLY A 217 14.09 -16.93 -7.20
C GLY A 217 14.61 -17.15 -8.62
N PRO A 218 13.79 -17.55 -9.61
CA PRO A 218 14.22 -17.72 -11.00
C PRO A 218 14.78 -16.44 -11.62
N LEU A 219 14.14 -15.28 -11.40
CA LEU A 219 14.63 -13.99 -11.89
C LEU A 219 15.98 -13.61 -11.31
N CYS A 220 16.19 -13.89 -10.01
CA CYS A 220 17.52 -13.68 -9.41
C CYS A 220 18.60 -14.56 -10.05
N ASP A 221 18.25 -15.82 -10.37
CA ASP A 221 19.15 -16.73 -11.08
C ASP A 221 19.50 -16.19 -12.48
N GLU A 222 18.52 -15.66 -13.23
CA GLU A 222 18.72 -15.01 -14.54
C GLU A 222 19.61 -13.75 -14.45
N TRP A 223 19.43 -12.95 -13.39
CA TRP A 223 20.23 -11.75 -13.16
C TRP A 223 21.64 -12.04 -12.66
N GLY A 224 21.93 -13.29 -12.31
CA GLY A 224 23.23 -13.71 -11.75
C GLY A 224 23.44 -13.18 -10.32
N VAL A 225 22.37 -12.99 -9.54
CA VAL A 225 22.43 -12.53 -8.16
C VAL A 225 21.91 -13.59 -7.19
N PRO A 226 22.29 -13.55 -5.91
CA PRO A 226 21.73 -14.47 -4.92
C PRO A 226 20.21 -14.35 -4.80
N ARG A 227 19.54 -15.46 -4.53
CA ARG A 227 18.10 -15.45 -4.23
C ARG A 227 17.82 -14.65 -2.95
N PRO A 228 16.62 -14.03 -2.81
CA PRO A 228 16.31 -13.21 -1.66
C PRO A 228 16.46 -13.96 -0.33
N ARG A 229 17.11 -13.31 0.64
CA ARG A 229 17.34 -13.83 1.99
C ARG A 229 16.57 -13.09 3.06
N ALA A 230 16.04 -11.92 2.73
CA ALA A 230 15.25 -11.12 3.64
C ALA A 230 14.19 -10.34 2.88
N VAL A 231 13.21 -9.87 3.64
CA VAL A 231 12.21 -8.91 3.19
C VAL A 231 12.28 -7.69 4.09
N ALA A 232 12.23 -6.50 3.49
CA ALA A 232 12.12 -5.23 4.19
C ALA A 232 10.70 -4.70 4.07
N PHE A 233 10.04 -4.48 5.20
CA PHE A 233 8.78 -3.77 5.24
C PHE A 233 9.02 -2.29 5.54
N ASP A 234 8.70 -1.45 4.57
CA ASP A 234 8.64 0.00 4.77
C ASP A 234 7.20 0.38 5.08
N ARG A 235 6.93 0.74 6.33
CA ARG A 235 5.62 1.18 6.78
C ARG A 235 5.59 2.69 6.91
N VAL A 236 4.63 3.32 6.27
CA VAL A 236 4.52 4.78 6.21
C VAL A 236 3.09 5.19 6.60
N ARG A 237 2.99 6.11 7.54
CA ARG A 237 1.71 6.65 7.95
C ARG A 237 1.19 7.65 6.91
N SER A 238 -0.01 7.40 6.37
CA SER A 238 -0.66 8.27 5.38
C SER A 238 -1.28 9.53 6.00
N LYS A 239 -1.83 9.43 7.22
CA LYS A 239 -2.43 10.60 7.90
C LYS A 239 -1.39 11.65 8.24
N ALA A 240 -1.74 12.91 7.99
CA ALA A 240 -0.88 14.04 8.34
C ALA A 240 -0.69 14.15 9.85
N PRO A 241 0.50 14.64 10.30
CA PRO A 241 0.66 15.08 11.65
C PRO A 241 -0.28 16.26 11.92
N LYS A 242 -0.74 16.36 13.15
CA LYS A 242 -1.57 17.48 13.60
C LYS A 242 -0.69 18.70 13.89
N THR A 243 -1.21 19.89 13.62
CA THR A 243 -0.54 21.10 14.04
C THR A 243 -0.48 21.16 15.57
N PRO A 244 0.70 21.40 16.17
CA PRO A 244 0.82 21.64 17.60
C PRO A 244 -0.07 22.78 18.06
N LYS A 245 -0.53 22.73 19.30
CA LYS A 245 -1.35 23.79 19.91
C LYS A 245 -0.80 24.16 21.27
N LEU A 246 -0.92 25.43 21.64
CA LEU A 246 -0.58 25.93 22.95
C LEU A 246 -1.80 26.04 23.85
N THR A 247 -1.60 25.83 25.13
CA THR A 247 -2.57 26.20 26.16
C THR A 247 -2.54 27.71 26.39
N LYS A 248 -3.57 28.26 27.06
CA LYS A 248 -3.60 29.69 27.45
C LYS A 248 -2.40 30.10 28.33
N ALA A 249 -1.66 29.16 28.89
CA ALA A 249 -0.46 29.41 29.66
C ALA A 249 0.85 29.34 28.86
N GLY A 250 0.77 29.23 27.52
CA GLY A 250 1.96 29.17 26.66
C GLY A 250 2.69 27.83 26.64
N LYS A 251 2.08 26.77 27.16
CA LYS A 251 2.67 25.41 27.15
C LYS A 251 2.05 24.56 26.07
N LEU A 252 2.83 23.63 25.52
CA LEU A 252 2.30 22.64 24.58
C LEU A 252 1.08 21.92 25.15
N SER A 253 0.04 21.83 24.34
CA SER A 253 -1.20 21.16 24.74
C SER A 253 -1.01 19.66 24.81
N ALA A 254 -1.28 19.06 25.96
CA ALA A 254 -1.24 17.61 26.14
C ALA A 254 -2.32 16.87 25.34
N SER A 255 -3.36 17.56 24.90
CA SER A 255 -4.44 16.98 24.09
C SER A 255 -4.09 16.85 22.60
N VAL A 256 -3.04 17.48 22.13
CA VAL A 256 -2.57 17.43 20.75
C VAL A 256 -1.13 16.98 20.77
N LYS A 257 -0.87 15.69 20.71
CA LYS A 257 0.49 15.10 20.70
C LYS A 257 0.75 14.24 19.44
N ASP A 258 -0.14 14.31 18.48
CA ASP A 258 -0.08 13.51 17.25
C ASP A 258 0.58 14.34 16.13
N TYR A 259 1.83 14.75 16.35
CA TYR A 259 2.68 15.47 15.41
C TYR A 259 4.10 14.88 15.44
N ASP A 260 4.80 15.01 14.30
CA ASP A 260 6.18 14.58 14.15
C ASP A 260 7.17 15.73 14.39
N LEU A 261 8.46 15.39 14.36
CA LEU A 261 9.53 16.38 14.62
C LEU A 261 9.53 17.48 13.56
N THR A 262 9.36 17.14 12.28
CA THR A 262 9.38 18.13 11.19
C THR A 262 8.24 19.12 11.33
N THR A 263 7.02 18.62 11.56
CA THR A 263 5.86 19.51 11.78
C THR A 263 6.04 20.40 13.00
N TYR A 264 6.68 19.89 14.06
CA TYR A 264 6.97 20.68 15.24
C TYR A 264 7.99 21.79 14.96
N LEU A 265 9.09 21.47 14.27
CA LEU A 265 10.13 22.43 13.94
C LEU A 265 9.64 23.49 12.95
N ASP A 266 8.89 23.09 11.93
CA ASP A 266 8.25 24.03 10.99
C ASP A 266 7.31 24.98 11.73
N TRP A 267 6.47 24.44 12.62
CA TRP A 267 5.53 25.24 13.41
C TRP A 267 6.23 26.24 14.34
N VAL A 268 7.33 25.86 14.99
CA VAL A 268 8.12 26.75 15.84
C VAL A 268 8.92 27.76 15.01
N GLY A 269 9.48 27.30 13.86
CA GLY A 269 10.30 28.12 12.97
C GLY A 269 9.53 29.29 12.33
N ASP A 270 8.23 29.12 12.10
CA ASP A 270 7.35 30.13 11.55
C ASP A 270 7.02 31.25 12.56
N GLY A 271 7.63 31.22 13.77
CA GLY A 271 7.41 32.23 14.80
C GLY A 271 5.95 32.33 15.21
N VAL A 272 5.26 31.19 15.30
CA VAL A 272 3.82 31.11 15.54
C VAL A 272 3.44 31.94 16.76
N PRO A 273 2.65 33.02 16.59
CA PRO A 273 2.14 33.76 17.72
C PRO A 273 1.24 32.83 18.55
N PHE A 274 1.33 32.95 19.85
CA PHE A 274 0.49 32.24 20.77
C PHE A 274 -1.00 32.46 20.47
N GLU A 275 -1.73 31.44 20.06
CA GLU A 275 -3.18 31.47 19.86
C GLU A 275 -3.93 31.58 21.20
N GLY A 276 -3.68 32.56 21.97
CA GLY A 276 -4.37 32.78 23.22
C GLY A 276 -4.06 34.15 23.78
N MET A 277 -5.07 34.84 24.27
CA MET A 277 -4.88 36.02 25.09
C MET A 277 -4.62 35.59 26.52
N LYS A 278 -3.68 36.24 27.19
CA LYS A 278 -3.56 36.18 28.63
C LYS A 278 -4.86 36.70 29.26
N LYS A 279 -5.09 36.38 30.54
CA LYS A 279 -6.30 36.82 31.29
C LYS A 279 -6.49 38.35 31.24
N ASP A 280 -5.43 39.12 31.03
CA ASP A 280 -5.43 40.56 30.91
C ASP A 280 -5.69 41.08 29.48
N GLY A 281 -5.95 40.20 28.52
CA GLY A 281 -6.20 40.59 27.13
C GLY A 281 -4.97 40.84 26.27
N SER A 282 -3.76 40.69 26.83
CA SER A 282 -2.51 40.84 26.07
C SER A 282 -2.13 39.58 25.33
N ALA A 283 -1.44 39.72 24.16
CA ALA A 283 -0.86 38.61 23.41
C ALA A 283 0.21 37.89 24.26
N ALA A 284 0.23 36.58 24.22
CA ALA A 284 1.07 35.78 25.12
C ALA A 284 2.52 35.59 24.62
N GLY A 285 2.91 36.17 23.50
CA GLY A 285 4.29 36.11 23.01
C GLY A 285 4.55 35.00 21.98
N VAL A 286 5.80 34.86 21.60
CA VAL A 286 6.29 33.85 20.67
C VAL A 286 6.69 32.59 21.44
N TYR A 287 6.24 31.42 20.98
CA TYR A 287 6.67 30.14 21.53
C TYR A 287 8.07 29.80 21.02
N THR A 288 8.92 29.29 21.90
CA THR A 288 10.27 28.82 21.58
C THR A 288 10.35 27.30 21.67
N ALA A 289 11.14 26.66 20.79
CA ALA A 289 11.32 25.22 20.79
C ALA A 289 11.82 24.71 22.17
N GLU A 290 11.22 23.63 22.63
CA GLU A 290 11.63 22.94 23.84
C GLU A 290 12.57 21.78 23.50
N GLU A 291 13.79 21.75 24.06
CA GLU A 291 14.77 20.68 23.83
C GLU A 291 14.20 19.31 24.19
N ALA A 292 13.49 19.21 25.31
CA ALA A 292 12.85 17.96 25.75
C ALA A 292 11.80 17.45 24.74
N GLU A 293 11.11 18.35 24.03
CA GLU A 293 10.12 17.95 23.04
C GLU A 293 10.81 17.50 21.73
N ILE A 294 11.90 18.15 21.34
CA ILE A 294 12.74 17.74 20.20
C ILE A 294 13.28 16.32 20.45
N GLU A 295 13.84 16.08 21.65
CA GLU A 295 14.35 14.75 22.04
C GLU A 295 13.23 13.70 22.01
N ARG A 296 12.06 14.03 22.58
CA ARG A 296 10.89 13.12 22.56
C ARG A 296 10.46 12.77 21.16
N LEU A 297 10.33 13.75 20.27
CA LEU A 297 9.87 13.56 18.90
C LEU A 297 10.91 12.82 18.02
N GLY A 298 12.19 13.01 18.31
CA GLY A 298 13.28 12.27 17.67
C GLY A 298 13.49 10.85 18.22
N SER A 299 12.79 10.48 19.30
CA SER A 299 12.94 9.15 19.90
C SER A 299 12.43 8.04 18.97
N PRO A 300 13.07 6.85 18.98
CA PRO A 300 12.62 5.72 18.15
C PRO A 300 11.16 5.34 18.35
N GLN A 301 10.62 5.49 19.55
CA GLN A 301 9.23 5.17 19.89
C GLN A 301 8.24 6.10 19.18
N VAL A 302 8.56 7.38 19.06
CA VAL A 302 7.68 8.34 18.35
C VAL A 302 7.87 8.25 16.87
N VAL A 303 9.11 8.16 16.41
CA VAL A 303 9.44 7.99 14.99
C VAL A 303 8.75 6.76 14.39
N SER A 304 8.74 5.62 15.10
CA SER A 304 8.10 4.39 14.64
C SER A 304 6.57 4.48 14.48
N GLN A 305 5.93 5.55 15.00
CA GLN A 305 4.50 5.82 14.77
C GLN A 305 4.23 6.45 13.39
N TRP A 306 5.26 6.95 12.73
CA TRP A 306 5.19 7.62 11.43
C TRP A 306 5.85 6.81 10.33
N PHE A 307 7.01 6.23 10.65
CA PHE A 307 7.85 5.47 9.74
C PHE A 307 8.47 4.30 10.47
N ALA A 308 8.28 3.11 9.96
CA ALA A 308 8.90 1.91 10.49
C ALA A 308 9.50 1.08 9.35
N ARG A 309 10.73 0.60 9.51
CA ARG A 309 11.36 -0.37 8.62
C ARG A 309 11.78 -1.58 9.42
N HIS A 310 11.30 -2.73 9.03
CA HIS A 310 11.70 -4.00 9.60
C HIS A 310 12.33 -4.88 8.53
N LEU A 311 13.42 -5.53 8.87
CA LEU A 311 14.07 -6.52 8.02
C LEU A 311 13.79 -7.91 8.58
N THR A 312 13.03 -8.69 7.84
CA THR A 312 12.56 -10.03 8.23
C THR A 312 13.28 -11.09 7.40
N PRO A 313 13.87 -12.12 8.00
CA PRO A 313 14.55 -13.17 7.25
C PRO A 313 13.56 -14.04 6.48
N VAL A 314 13.94 -14.45 5.27
CA VAL A 314 13.23 -15.48 4.51
C VAL A 314 13.55 -16.86 5.10
N SER A 315 12.52 -17.54 5.59
CA SER A 315 12.64 -18.86 6.19
C SER A 315 12.27 -19.98 5.18
N PRO A 316 13.19 -20.88 4.82
CA PRO A 316 12.86 -22.02 3.96
C PRO A 316 11.73 -22.90 4.52
N TYR A 317 11.60 -22.97 5.83
CA TYR A 317 10.50 -23.68 6.48
C TYR A 317 9.16 -22.98 6.24
N LEU A 318 9.09 -21.67 6.48
CA LEU A 318 7.88 -20.87 6.25
C LEU A 318 7.50 -20.85 4.77
N VAL A 319 8.47 -20.69 3.87
CA VAL A 319 8.23 -20.78 2.42
C VAL A 319 7.54 -22.10 2.07
N ARG A 320 8.06 -23.23 2.53
CA ARG A 320 7.41 -24.54 2.28
C ARG A 320 6.01 -24.63 2.87
N SER A 321 5.83 -24.17 4.10
CA SER A 321 4.53 -24.15 4.77
C SER A 321 3.50 -23.29 4.01
N HIS A 322 3.90 -22.10 3.57
CA HIS A 322 3.03 -21.21 2.81
C HIS A 322 2.75 -21.72 1.39
N LEU A 323 3.70 -22.39 0.75
CA LEU A 323 3.48 -23.05 -0.54
C LEU A 323 2.48 -24.22 -0.40
N GLN A 324 2.59 -25.02 0.66
CA GLN A 324 1.60 -26.07 0.93
C GLN A 324 0.20 -25.46 1.14
N ALA A 325 0.10 -24.41 1.97
CA ALA A 325 -1.17 -23.73 2.20
C ALA A 325 -1.71 -23.03 0.93
N ALA A 326 -0.84 -22.56 0.02
CA ALA A 326 -1.25 -22.06 -1.28
C ALA A 326 -1.79 -23.19 -2.17
N ALA A 327 -1.11 -24.34 -2.23
CA ALA A 327 -1.54 -25.51 -2.98
C ALA A 327 -2.93 -26.00 -2.51
N ASP A 328 -3.11 -26.14 -1.19
CA ASP A 328 -4.41 -26.53 -0.60
C ASP A 328 -5.51 -25.52 -0.99
N THR A 329 -5.21 -24.22 -0.93
CA THR A 329 -6.16 -23.17 -1.33
C THR A 329 -6.49 -23.22 -2.83
N CYS A 330 -5.53 -23.52 -3.68
CA CYS A 330 -5.78 -23.71 -5.13
C CYS A 330 -6.75 -24.89 -5.36
N GLY A 331 -6.59 -25.99 -4.63
CA GLY A 331 -7.54 -27.11 -4.65
C GLY A 331 -8.95 -26.70 -4.22
N ASP A 332 -9.07 -25.95 -3.14
CA ASP A 332 -10.35 -25.42 -2.65
C ASP A 332 -10.99 -24.42 -3.63
N ILE A 333 -10.21 -23.59 -4.29
CA ILE A 333 -10.66 -22.68 -5.36
C ILE A 333 -11.26 -23.48 -6.51
N SER A 334 -10.60 -24.54 -6.98
CA SER A 334 -11.13 -25.41 -8.04
C SER A 334 -12.48 -26.04 -7.64
N LEU A 335 -12.60 -26.50 -6.40
CA LEU A 335 -13.88 -27.03 -5.88
C LEU A 335 -14.96 -25.94 -5.77
N THR A 336 -14.57 -24.73 -5.38
CA THR A 336 -15.48 -23.59 -5.28
C THR A 336 -16.04 -23.19 -6.65
N ARG A 337 -15.21 -23.16 -7.70
CA ARG A 337 -15.65 -22.93 -9.08
C ARG A 337 -16.70 -23.93 -9.51
N LYS A 338 -16.41 -25.23 -9.39
CA LYS A 338 -17.34 -26.29 -9.75
C LYS A 338 -18.66 -26.24 -8.98
N ARG A 339 -18.65 -25.75 -7.73
CA ARG A 339 -19.86 -25.55 -6.93
C ARG A 339 -20.62 -24.30 -7.40
N ALA A 340 -19.92 -23.21 -7.67
CA ALA A 340 -20.49 -21.95 -8.14
C ALA A 340 -21.17 -22.14 -9.51
N GLU A 341 -20.56 -22.86 -10.44
CA GLU A 341 -21.15 -23.21 -11.73
C GLU A 341 -22.47 -23.99 -11.59
N ARG A 342 -22.53 -24.93 -10.65
CA ARG A 342 -23.73 -25.75 -10.45
C ARG A 342 -24.84 -25.10 -9.65
N ARG A 343 -24.51 -24.19 -8.72
CA ARG A 343 -25.47 -23.63 -7.73
C ARG A 343 -25.64 -22.11 -7.87
N GLY A 344 -24.86 -21.44 -8.70
CA GLY A 344 -24.85 -19.99 -8.82
C GLY A 344 -24.16 -19.25 -7.65
N GLU A 345 -23.82 -19.96 -6.58
CA GLU A 345 -23.21 -19.39 -5.37
C GLU A 345 -22.11 -20.24 -4.79
N ALA A 346 -21.25 -19.62 -3.98
CA ALA A 346 -20.19 -20.25 -3.21
C ALA A 346 -20.49 -20.19 -1.70
N ALA A 347 -19.69 -20.90 -0.91
CA ALA A 347 -19.83 -20.86 0.54
C ALA A 347 -19.56 -19.46 1.11
N ARG A 348 -20.41 -19.03 2.05
CA ARG A 348 -20.24 -17.76 2.78
C ARG A 348 -19.60 -18.00 4.13
N ASN A 349 -18.64 -17.15 4.47
CA ASN A 349 -17.99 -17.19 5.77
C ASN A 349 -18.59 -16.08 6.64
N PHE A 350 -19.59 -16.44 7.44
CA PHE A 350 -20.29 -15.50 8.31
C PHE A 350 -19.47 -15.22 9.57
N GLY A 351 -18.79 -14.09 9.60
CA GLY A 351 -18.03 -13.68 10.77
C GLY A 351 -17.70 -12.20 10.76
N LYS A 352 -17.67 -11.58 11.95
CA LYS A 352 -17.33 -10.16 12.07
C LYS A 352 -16.03 -9.82 11.33
N ALA A 353 -14.98 -10.62 11.53
CA ALA A 353 -13.69 -10.41 10.90
C ALA A 353 -13.74 -10.56 9.36
N ALA A 354 -14.57 -11.47 8.83
CA ALA A 354 -14.70 -11.67 7.40
C ALA A 354 -15.54 -10.57 6.72
N CYS A 355 -16.58 -10.04 7.40
CA CYS A 355 -17.58 -9.16 6.82
C CYS A 355 -17.33 -7.67 7.10
N GLN A 356 -16.66 -7.32 8.20
CA GLN A 356 -16.51 -5.92 8.65
C GLN A 356 -15.89 -4.99 7.58
N PHE A 357 -14.95 -5.50 6.79
CA PHE A 357 -14.27 -4.75 5.72
C PHE A 357 -14.45 -5.43 4.35
N CYS A 358 -15.56 -6.13 4.16
CA CYS A 358 -15.84 -6.80 2.90
C CYS A 358 -16.53 -5.82 1.94
N GLU A 359 -15.92 -5.56 0.79
CA GLU A 359 -16.51 -4.69 -0.23
C GLU A 359 -17.86 -5.20 -0.75
N PHE A 360 -18.14 -6.50 -0.64
CA PHE A 360 -19.38 -7.14 -1.09
C PHE A 360 -20.39 -7.36 0.03
N ALA A 361 -20.20 -6.75 1.21
CA ALA A 361 -21.08 -7.00 2.36
C ALA A 361 -22.54 -6.65 2.07
N ASP A 362 -22.77 -5.54 1.38
CA ASP A 362 -24.11 -5.05 1.08
C ASP A 362 -24.81 -5.90 0.00
N LEU A 363 -24.08 -6.27 -1.06
CA LEU A 363 -24.57 -7.23 -2.06
C LEU A 363 -24.93 -8.59 -1.43
N CYS A 364 -24.03 -9.09 -0.56
CA CYS A 364 -24.27 -10.33 0.16
C CYS A 364 -25.51 -10.25 1.06
N ARG A 365 -25.73 -9.09 1.71
CA ARG A 365 -26.93 -8.83 2.52
C ARG A 365 -28.18 -8.78 1.67
N ALA A 366 -28.17 -8.07 0.53
CA ALA A 366 -29.31 -7.98 -0.38
C ALA A 366 -29.77 -9.38 -0.87
N GLN A 367 -28.81 -10.22 -1.26
CA GLN A 367 -29.12 -11.60 -1.64
C GLN A 367 -29.72 -12.45 -0.51
N MET A 368 -29.21 -12.32 0.71
CA MET A 368 -29.69 -13.10 1.86
C MET A 368 -31.13 -12.74 2.28
N VAL A 369 -31.57 -11.51 2.06
CA VAL A 369 -32.95 -11.09 2.39
C VAL A 369 -33.89 -11.22 1.20
N GLY A 370 -33.45 -11.75 0.06
CA GLY A 370 -34.27 -11.92 -1.14
C GLY A 370 -34.63 -10.59 -1.81
N GLY A 371 -33.82 -9.58 -1.64
CA GLY A 371 -33.94 -8.29 -2.32
C GLY A 371 -33.56 -8.36 -3.81
N PRO A 372 -33.74 -7.26 -4.56
CA PRO A 372 -33.39 -7.17 -5.97
C PRO A 372 -31.86 -7.12 -6.17
N ASP A 373 -31.19 -8.23 -5.87
CA ASP A 373 -29.73 -8.36 -5.88
C ASP A 373 -29.13 -8.08 -7.26
N GLY A 374 -29.85 -8.40 -8.35
CA GLY A 374 -29.40 -8.11 -9.71
C GLY A 374 -29.42 -6.61 -10.03
N GLU A 375 -30.46 -5.88 -9.63
CA GLU A 375 -30.53 -4.42 -9.80
C GLU A 375 -29.50 -3.73 -8.92
N TYR A 376 -29.41 -4.10 -7.64
CA TYR A 376 -28.43 -3.57 -6.71
C TYR A 376 -26.98 -3.84 -7.18
N ALA A 377 -26.73 -5.05 -7.71
CA ALA A 377 -25.42 -5.37 -8.25
C ALA A 377 -25.08 -4.52 -9.48
N ALA A 378 -26.06 -4.19 -10.33
CA ALA A 378 -25.85 -3.35 -11.49
C ALA A 378 -25.62 -1.87 -11.14
N GLU A 379 -26.29 -1.37 -10.10
CA GLU A 379 -26.15 0.02 -9.63
C GLU A 379 -24.87 0.27 -8.86
N GLU A 380 -24.52 -0.62 -7.93
CA GLU A 380 -23.40 -0.42 -6.99
C GLU A 380 -22.11 -1.10 -7.44
N TYR A 381 -22.20 -2.11 -8.31
CA TYR A 381 -21.07 -2.89 -8.76
C TYR A 381 -20.99 -2.92 -10.29
N GLY A 382 -19.87 -2.53 -10.83
CA GLY A 382 -19.52 -2.66 -12.24
C GLY A 382 -18.68 -3.89 -12.50
N LEU A 383 -18.59 -4.28 -13.77
CA LEU A 383 -17.60 -5.26 -14.20
C LEU A 383 -16.20 -4.65 -14.04
N ARG A 384 -15.34 -5.43 -13.45
CA ARG A 384 -13.93 -5.06 -13.34
C ARG A 384 -13.26 -5.28 -14.68
N TYR A 385 -13.00 -4.21 -15.41
CA TYR A 385 -12.04 -4.29 -16.50
C TYR A 385 -10.65 -4.48 -15.88
N ARG A 386 -10.08 -5.63 -16.10
CA ARG A 386 -8.71 -5.91 -15.70
C ARG A 386 -7.81 -5.71 -16.89
N ASP A 387 -6.85 -4.84 -16.72
CA ASP A 387 -5.57 -5.06 -17.35
C ASP A 387 -4.96 -6.31 -16.67
N PRO A 388 -4.69 -7.40 -17.39
CA PRO A 388 -4.09 -8.60 -16.82
C PRO A 388 -2.76 -8.29 -16.13
N ASP A 389 -2.09 -7.21 -16.50
CA ASP A 389 -0.80 -6.79 -15.96
C ASP A 389 -0.91 -5.94 -14.68
N HIS A 390 -2.09 -5.38 -14.34
CA HIS A 390 -2.29 -4.49 -13.19
C HIS A 390 -3.29 -5.01 -12.15
N SER A 391 -3.67 -6.27 -12.18
CA SER A 391 -4.76 -6.83 -11.35
C SER A 391 -4.44 -7.09 -9.88
N GLY A 392 -3.43 -6.50 -9.33
CA GLY A 392 -3.00 -6.72 -7.95
C GLY A 392 -3.12 -5.53 -7.00
N ARG A 393 -3.53 -4.36 -7.47
CA ARG A 393 -3.60 -3.14 -6.65
C ARG A 393 -5.01 -2.66 -6.38
#